data_9f382817e1c21336eb09db12cace0c80
#
_entry.id   9f382817e1c21336eb09db12cace0c80
#
_cell.length_a   1.000
_cell.length_b   1.000
_cell.length_c   1.000
_cell.angle_alpha   90.00
_cell.angle_beta   90.00
_cell.angle_gamma   90.00
#
_symmetry.space_group_name_H-M   'P 1'
#
loop_
_entity.id
_entity.type
_entity.pdbx_description
1 polymer ?
#
loop_
_entity_poly.entity_id
_entity_poly.type
_entity_poly.pdbx_seq_one_letter_code
_entity_poly.pdbx_strand_id
1 'polypeptide(L)'
;MKIIDIKTQDIRFPTSKDNLGTDAVHVDCDYSATYVTIFTDQKDLTGIGLTFTIGKGNDLCCTVIEYFKEFIIGKNVEEIEKDIASIWEKITNHSQLRWVGPQKGVTHLAAAAFFNAIWDLISKFHKKPLWRYIIELETRDLLDKLSFSYIDDVITKDEAAKIIDQKKTNLPSNLDDLNSTIFPAYTTAAGWLGYSDEKMKRLVEENLSKGWTHFKMKVGQDIERDI
;
A
#
# COMPACT_ATOMS: atom_id res chain seq x y z
N MET A 1 -17.62 -17.22 5.23
CA MET A 1 -17.73 -16.26 4.10
C MET A 1 -16.67 -16.62 3.08
N LYS A 2 -17.08 -16.88 1.84
CA LYS A 2 -16.24 -17.51 0.82
C LYS A 2 -15.86 -16.53 -0.28
N ILE A 3 -14.61 -16.52 -0.71
CA ILE A 3 -14.14 -15.76 -1.87
C ILE A 3 -14.65 -16.44 -3.16
N ILE A 4 -15.32 -15.67 -4.02
CA ILE A 4 -15.95 -16.20 -5.24
C ILE A 4 -15.34 -15.65 -6.53
N ASP A 5 -14.77 -14.45 -6.51
CA ASP A 5 -14.16 -13.83 -7.70
C ASP A 5 -13.15 -12.75 -7.32
N ILE A 6 -12.24 -12.45 -8.24
CA ILE A 6 -11.29 -11.34 -8.16
C ILE A 6 -11.28 -10.63 -9.50
N LYS A 7 -11.40 -9.30 -9.49
CA LYS A 7 -11.32 -8.48 -10.69
C LYS A 7 -10.21 -7.45 -10.55
N THR A 8 -9.56 -7.18 -11.66
CA THR A 8 -8.54 -6.16 -11.78
C THR A 8 -9.01 -5.02 -12.69
N GLN A 9 -8.51 -3.81 -12.44
CA GLN A 9 -8.76 -2.64 -13.27
C GLN A 9 -7.46 -1.86 -13.47
N ASP A 10 -7.14 -1.59 -14.74
CA ASP A 10 -6.05 -0.70 -15.13
C ASP A 10 -6.60 0.73 -15.21
N ILE A 11 -6.25 1.58 -14.25
CA ILE A 11 -6.69 2.97 -14.17
C ILE A 11 -5.51 3.89 -14.44
N ARG A 12 -5.61 4.70 -15.50
CA ARG A 12 -4.53 5.59 -15.94
C ARG A 12 -5.00 7.04 -15.96
N PHE A 13 -4.10 7.95 -15.51
CA PHE A 13 -4.34 9.37 -15.55
C PHE A 13 -3.20 10.06 -16.33
N PRO A 14 -3.48 10.93 -17.31
CA PRO A 14 -2.46 11.59 -18.13
C PRO A 14 -1.83 12.78 -17.37
N THR A 15 -1.23 12.51 -16.21
CA THR A 15 -0.67 13.56 -15.33
C THR A 15 0.58 14.21 -15.90
N SER A 16 1.26 13.55 -16.85
CA SER A 16 2.39 14.11 -17.61
C SER A 16 2.01 15.39 -18.37
N LYS A 17 0.75 15.56 -18.80
CA LYS A 17 0.28 16.77 -19.50
C LYS A 17 0.42 18.04 -18.66
N ASP A 18 0.31 17.93 -17.36
CA ASP A 18 0.39 19.03 -16.41
C ASP A 18 1.70 19.02 -15.60
N ASN A 19 2.65 18.15 -15.97
CA ASN A 19 3.91 17.88 -15.25
C ASN A 19 3.69 17.45 -13.78
N LEU A 20 2.52 16.95 -13.45
CA LEU A 20 2.21 16.49 -12.09
C LEU A 20 2.93 15.17 -11.84
N GLY A 21 3.66 15.10 -10.73
CA GLY A 21 4.39 13.90 -10.34
C GLY A 21 5.83 13.84 -10.86
N THR A 22 6.32 14.86 -11.57
CA THR A 22 7.68 14.90 -12.11
C THR A 22 8.75 14.98 -11.01
N ASP A 23 9.85 14.29 -11.22
CA ASP A 23 11.04 14.35 -10.38
C ASP A 23 12.31 14.24 -11.24
N ALA A 24 13.50 14.19 -10.63
CA ALA A 24 14.77 14.15 -11.33
C ALA A 24 14.97 12.91 -12.23
N VAL A 25 14.21 11.84 -12.01
CA VAL A 25 14.28 10.58 -12.77
C VAL A 25 13.07 10.42 -13.68
N HIS A 26 11.89 10.79 -13.21
CA HIS A 26 10.61 10.60 -13.88
C HIS A 26 10.08 11.94 -14.38
N VAL A 27 10.39 12.26 -15.64
CA VAL A 27 10.07 13.57 -16.25
C VAL A 27 8.71 13.61 -16.93
N ASP A 28 8.10 12.46 -17.24
CA ASP A 28 6.88 12.31 -18.03
C ASP A 28 5.92 11.26 -17.47
N CYS A 29 5.91 11.09 -16.16
CA CYS A 29 5.10 10.05 -15.51
C CYS A 29 3.59 10.33 -15.60
N ASP A 30 2.82 9.27 -15.86
CA ASP A 30 1.37 9.24 -15.75
C ASP A 30 0.97 8.47 -14.50
N TYR A 31 0.70 9.17 -13.40
CA TYR A 31 0.32 8.54 -12.14
C TYR A 31 -0.92 7.67 -12.31
N SER A 32 -0.77 6.40 -12.08
CA SER A 32 -1.73 5.37 -12.42
C SER A 32 -1.83 4.34 -11.32
N ALA A 33 -2.80 3.45 -11.40
CA ALA A 33 -2.94 2.37 -10.44
C ALA A 33 -3.56 1.12 -11.07
N THR A 34 -3.09 -0.04 -10.61
CA THR A 34 -3.79 -1.29 -10.80
C THR A 34 -4.64 -1.55 -9.56
N TYR A 35 -5.95 -1.57 -9.73
CA TYR A 35 -6.91 -1.90 -8.68
C TYR A 35 -7.23 -3.39 -8.67
N VAL A 36 -7.49 -3.90 -7.48
CA VAL A 36 -7.99 -5.26 -7.24
C VAL A 36 -9.27 -5.17 -6.44
N THR A 37 -10.28 -5.89 -6.85
CA THR A 37 -11.51 -6.10 -6.06
C THR A 37 -11.71 -7.59 -5.84
N ILE A 38 -11.74 -8.00 -4.58
CA ILE A 38 -12.06 -9.37 -4.14
C ILE A 38 -13.55 -9.41 -3.79
N PHE A 39 -14.27 -10.34 -4.41
CA PHE A 39 -15.70 -10.55 -4.18
C PHE A 39 -15.92 -11.78 -3.31
N THR A 40 -16.91 -11.68 -2.42
CA THR A 40 -17.36 -12.79 -1.58
C THR A 40 -18.77 -13.24 -1.95
N ASP A 41 -19.19 -14.36 -1.38
CA ASP A 41 -20.57 -14.84 -1.45
C ASP A 41 -21.59 -13.91 -0.75
N GLN A 42 -21.10 -12.88 -0.02
CA GLN A 42 -21.91 -11.79 0.54
C GLN A 42 -21.73 -10.54 -0.32
N LYS A 43 -22.79 -10.12 -1.01
CA LYS A 43 -22.75 -9.03 -2.01
C LYS A 43 -22.19 -7.70 -1.48
N ASP A 44 -22.42 -7.38 -0.21
CA ASP A 44 -22.05 -6.10 0.39
C ASP A 44 -20.65 -6.12 0.99
N LEU A 45 -19.92 -7.24 0.88
CA LEU A 45 -18.61 -7.39 1.45
C LEU A 45 -17.58 -7.73 0.37
N THR A 46 -16.79 -6.71 0.02
CA THR A 46 -15.70 -6.80 -0.95
C THR A 46 -14.42 -6.24 -0.35
N GLY A 47 -13.28 -6.80 -0.76
CA GLY A 47 -11.97 -6.22 -0.44
C GLY A 47 -11.44 -5.43 -1.63
N ILE A 48 -10.90 -4.25 -1.39
CA ILE A 48 -10.34 -3.36 -2.41
C ILE A 48 -8.89 -3.04 -2.07
N GLY A 49 -8.01 -3.20 -3.06
CA GLY A 49 -6.61 -2.84 -2.95
C GLY A 49 -6.09 -2.21 -4.23
N LEU A 50 -4.95 -1.59 -4.16
CA LEU A 50 -4.28 -1.04 -5.33
C LEU A 50 -2.76 -1.08 -5.20
N THR A 51 -2.08 -1.06 -6.34
CA THR A 51 -0.67 -0.69 -6.41
C THR A 51 -0.52 0.53 -7.29
N PHE A 52 0.39 1.43 -6.87
CA PHE A 52 0.73 2.63 -7.62
C PHE A 52 1.70 2.29 -8.75
N THR A 53 1.49 2.91 -9.91
CA THR A 53 2.41 2.89 -11.04
C THR A 53 2.57 4.30 -11.61
N ILE A 54 3.47 4.44 -12.57
CA ILE A 54 3.71 5.72 -13.26
C ILE A 54 3.27 5.67 -14.73
N GLY A 55 2.32 4.79 -15.06
CA GLY A 55 1.61 4.72 -16.34
C GLY A 55 1.75 3.41 -17.08
N LYS A 56 2.94 3.06 -17.54
CA LYS A 56 3.19 1.80 -18.27
C LYS A 56 3.33 0.63 -17.31
N GLY A 57 2.81 -0.55 -17.68
CA GLY A 57 2.95 -1.78 -16.91
C GLY A 57 1.79 -2.10 -15.96
N ASN A 58 0.70 -1.31 -15.91
CA ASN A 58 -0.51 -1.65 -15.18
C ASN A 58 -1.12 -2.96 -15.65
N ASP A 59 -1.16 -3.16 -16.97
CA ASP A 59 -1.61 -4.38 -17.64
C ASP A 59 -0.80 -5.61 -17.21
N LEU A 60 0.52 -5.45 -17.04
CA LEU A 60 1.39 -6.50 -16.51
C LEU A 60 1.02 -6.85 -15.05
N CYS A 61 0.77 -5.85 -14.21
CA CYS A 61 0.30 -6.08 -12.84
C CYS A 61 -1.07 -6.80 -12.83
N CYS A 62 -2.01 -6.37 -13.68
CA CYS A 62 -3.29 -7.04 -13.82
C CYS A 62 -3.12 -8.52 -14.21
N THR A 63 -2.26 -8.81 -15.19
CA THR A 63 -1.99 -10.18 -15.66
C THR A 63 -1.37 -11.04 -14.55
N VAL A 64 -0.42 -10.51 -13.79
CA VAL A 64 0.20 -11.26 -12.69
C VAL A 64 -0.79 -11.55 -11.56
N ILE A 65 -1.72 -10.63 -11.27
CA ILE A 65 -2.76 -10.86 -10.26
C ILE A 65 -3.68 -12.04 -10.64
N GLU A 66 -3.89 -12.29 -11.94
CA GLU A 66 -4.68 -13.46 -12.36
C GLU A 66 -4.06 -14.79 -11.86
N TYR A 67 -2.72 -14.89 -11.81
CA TYR A 67 -2.05 -16.08 -11.25
C TYR A 67 -2.25 -16.22 -9.74
N PHE A 68 -2.55 -15.13 -9.03
CA PHE A 68 -2.74 -15.18 -7.58
C PHE A 68 -4.12 -15.67 -7.16
N LYS A 69 -5.09 -15.72 -8.08
CA LYS A 69 -6.46 -16.17 -7.82
C LYS A 69 -6.50 -17.57 -7.23
N GLU A 70 -5.64 -18.48 -7.70
CA GLU A 70 -5.58 -19.87 -7.22
C GLU A 70 -5.31 -19.99 -5.72
N PHE A 71 -4.68 -18.99 -5.10
CA PHE A 71 -4.32 -19.04 -3.69
C PHE A 71 -5.50 -18.76 -2.76
N ILE A 72 -6.55 -18.05 -3.22
CA ILE A 72 -7.65 -17.63 -2.35
C ILE A 72 -9.05 -17.92 -2.87
N ILE A 73 -9.27 -18.13 -4.17
CA ILE A 73 -10.59 -18.47 -4.69
C ILE A 73 -11.09 -19.77 -4.04
N GLY A 74 -12.34 -19.73 -3.58
CA GLY A 74 -13.00 -20.86 -2.92
C GLY A 74 -12.68 -21.03 -1.44
N LYS A 75 -11.72 -20.26 -0.88
CA LYS A 75 -11.41 -20.27 0.55
C LYS A 75 -12.31 -19.31 1.34
N ASN A 76 -12.43 -19.56 2.63
CA ASN A 76 -13.09 -18.66 3.54
C ASN A 76 -12.14 -17.54 3.99
N VAL A 77 -12.69 -16.37 4.36
CA VAL A 77 -11.90 -15.23 4.82
C VAL A 77 -11.05 -15.58 6.04
N GLU A 78 -11.60 -16.35 6.97
CA GLU A 78 -10.92 -16.81 8.19
C GLU A 78 -9.73 -17.72 7.89
N GLU A 79 -9.84 -18.57 6.85
CA GLU A 79 -8.73 -19.42 6.39
C GLU A 79 -7.61 -18.55 5.80
N ILE A 80 -7.98 -17.55 4.99
CA ILE A 80 -7.01 -16.63 4.37
C ILE A 80 -6.32 -15.78 5.44
N GLU A 81 -7.07 -15.27 6.41
CA GLU A 81 -6.55 -14.49 7.52
C GLU A 81 -5.52 -15.27 8.34
N LYS A 82 -5.79 -16.56 8.60
CA LYS A 82 -4.86 -17.44 9.29
C LYS A 82 -3.60 -17.73 8.47
N ASP A 83 -3.75 -17.91 7.16
CA ASP A 83 -2.69 -18.36 6.27
C ASP A 83 -1.99 -17.21 5.52
N ILE A 84 -2.24 -15.95 5.88
CA ILE A 84 -1.84 -14.79 5.08
C ILE A 84 -0.32 -14.73 4.84
N ALA A 85 0.51 -15.03 5.84
CA ALA A 85 1.96 -15.09 5.68
C ALA A 85 2.38 -16.23 4.73
N SER A 86 1.74 -17.40 4.83
CA SER A 86 2.00 -18.53 3.92
C SER A 86 1.61 -18.20 2.48
N ILE A 87 0.50 -17.48 2.27
CA ILE A 87 0.08 -17.02 0.93
C ILE A 87 1.10 -16.03 0.39
N TRP A 88 1.59 -15.10 1.20
CA TRP A 88 2.66 -14.17 0.84
C TRP A 88 3.90 -14.91 0.36
N GLU A 89 4.40 -15.87 1.15
CA GLU A 89 5.59 -16.67 0.81
C GLU A 89 5.42 -17.44 -0.50
N LYS A 90 4.25 -18.04 -0.73
CA LYS A 90 3.96 -18.77 -1.97
C LYS A 90 3.96 -17.87 -3.19
N ILE A 91 3.44 -16.64 -3.07
CA ILE A 91 3.37 -15.67 -4.16
C ILE A 91 4.75 -15.09 -4.43
N THR A 92 5.46 -14.62 -3.41
CA THR A 92 6.74 -13.94 -3.59
C THR A 92 7.89 -14.88 -3.94
N ASN A 93 7.77 -16.16 -3.60
CA ASN A 93 8.75 -17.20 -3.96
C ASN A 93 8.25 -18.12 -5.08
N HIS A 94 7.23 -17.73 -5.84
CA HIS A 94 6.65 -18.56 -6.90
C HIS A 94 7.70 -18.88 -7.98
N SER A 95 8.03 -20.17 -8.12
CA SER A 95 9.15 -20.64 -8.97
C SER A 95 9.00 -20.22 -10.44
N GLN A 96 7.80 -20.20 -10.97
CA GLN A 96 7.52 -19.85 -12.37
C GLN A 96 7.42 -18.34 -12.63
N LEU A 97 7.30 -17.52 -11.57
CA LEU A 97 7.23 -16.06 -11.69
C LEU A 97 8.53 -15.35 -11.29
N ARG A 98 9.54 -16.08 -10.82
CA ARG A 98 10.81 -15.49 -10.36
C ARG A 98 11.52 -14.64 -11.41
N TRP A 99 11.44 -15.03 -12.67
CA TRP A 99 12.03 -14.29 -13.79
C TRP A 99 11.32 -12.96 -14.10
N VAL A 100 10.05 -12.80 -13.65
CA VAL A 100 9.28 -11.54 -13.76
C VAL A 100 9.63 -10.57 -12.62
N GLY A 101 10.52 -10.95 -11.73
CA GLY A 101 10.94 -10.15 -10.59
C GLY A 101 9.98 -10.30 -9.39
N PRO A 102 10.05 -11.43 -8.65
CA PRO A 102 9.25 -11.60 -7.44
C PRO A 102 9.57 -10.53 -6.38
N GLN A 103 10.84 -10.15 -6.29
CA GLN A 103 11.28 -9.11 -5.35
C GLN A 103 11.54 -7.79 -6.08
N LYS A 104 10.81 -6.72 -5.69
CA LYS A 104 10.92 -5.36 -6.21
C LYS A 104 10.60 -5.22 -7.72
N GLY A 105 9.85 -6.17 -8.29
CA GLY A 105 9.41 -6.13 -9.68
C GLY A 105 7.89 -6.16 -9.81
N VAL A 106 7.40 -6.51 -11.00
CA VAL A 106 5.97 -6.59 -11.32
C VAL A 106 5.22 -7.50 -10.35
N THR A 107 5.80 -8.65 -10.00
CA THR A 107 5.18 -9.60 -9.06
C THR A 107 4.94 -8.99 -7.69
N HIS A 108 5.89 -8.17 -7.18
CA HIS A 108 5.73 -7.48 -5.90
C HIS A 108 4.70 -6.36 -5.96
N LEU A 109 4.65 -5.59 -7.06
CA LEU A 109 3.61 -4.58 -7.27
C LEU A 109 2.23 -5.22 -7.32
N ALA A 110 2.08 -6.32 -8.05
CA ALA A 110 0.86 -7.10 -8.12
C ALA A 110 0.48 -7.67 -6.75
N ALA A 111 1.45 -8.23 -6.00
CA ALA A 111 1.25 -8.72 -4.64
C ALA A 111 0.80 -7.61 -3.69
N ALA A 112 1.36 -6.40 -3.79
CA ALA A 112 0.94 -5.27 -2.96
C ALA A 112 -0.56 -4.94 -3.15
N ALA A 113 -1.03 -4.84 -4.40
CA ALA A 113 -2.45 -4.62 -4.70
C ALA A 113 -3.33 -5.74 -4.14
N PHE A 114 -2.91 -6.98 -4.34
CA PHE A 114 -3.64 -8.17 -3.93
C PHE A 114 -3.75 -8.28 -2.40
N PHE A 115 -2.65 -8.11 -1.67
CA PHE A 115 -2.65 -8.16 -0.20
C PHE A 115 -3.35 -6.97 0.43
N ASN A 116 -3.26 -5.78 -0.17
CA ASN A 116 -4.06 -4.65 0.28
C ASN A 116 -5.57 -4.94 0.19
N ALA A 117 -6.02 -5.62 -0.88
CA ALA A 117 -7.42 -6.06 -1.00
C ALA A 117 -7.80 -7.13 0.04
N ILE A 118 -6.89 -8.06 0.36
CA ILE A 118 -7.11 -9.05 1.43
C ILE A 118 -7.23 -8.36 2.79
N TRP A 119 -6.33 -7.45 3.13
CA TRP A 119 -6.36 -6.72 4.40
C TRP A 119 -7.58 -5.83 4.54
N ASP A 120 -8.01 -5.17 3.45
CA ASP A 120 -9.26 -4.40 3.43
C ASP A 120 -10.47 -5.30 3.68
N LEU A 121 -10.51 -6.50 3.06
CA LEU A 121 -11.56 -7.47 3.28
C LEU A 121 -11.60 -7.97 4.74
N ILE A 122 -10.44 -8.35 5.30
CA ILE A 122 -10.31 -8.80 6.69
C ILE A 122 -10.79 -7.71 7.65
N SER A 123 -10.37 -6.46 7.46
CA SER A 123 -10.78 -5.36 8.31
C SER A 123 -12.28 -5.09 8.26
N LYS A 124 -12.89 -5.16 7.08
CA LYS A 124 -14.35 -5.06 6.90
C LYS A 124 -15.10 -6.23 7.52
N PHE A 125 -14.56 -7.45 7.39
CA PHE A 125 -15.12 -8.65 8.03
C PHE A 125 -15.19 -8.49 9.55
N HIS A 126 -14.14 -7.97 10.16
CA HIS A 126 -14.08 -7.67 11.60
C HIS A 126 -14.76 -6.35 11.98
N LYS A 127 -15.31 -5.58 11.00
CA LYS A 127 -15.94 -4.27 11.19
C LYS A 127 -15.05 -3.27 11.94
N LYS A 128 -13.76 -3.29 11.65
CA LYS A 128 -12.74 -2.43 12.26
C LYS A 128 -11.87 -1.82 11.17
N PRO A 129 -11.41 -0.55 11.32
CA PRO A 129 -10.32 -0.05 10.50
C PRO A 129 -9.08 -0.94 10.65
N LEU A 130 -8.29 -1.11 9.59
CA LEU A 130 -7.14 -2.02 9.60
C LEU A 130 -6.15 -1.73 10.75
N TRP A 131 -5.85 -0.45 11.01
CA TRP A 131 -4.95 -0.06 12.10
C TRP A 131 -5.45 -0.55 13.46
N ARG A 132 -6.77 -0.45 13.70
CA ARG A 132 -7.39 -0.88 14.96
C ARG A 132 -7.39 -2.41 15.08
N TYR A 133 -7.74 -3.09 13.99
CA TYR A 133 -7.65 -4.55 13.93
C TYR A 133 -6.24 -5.05 14.30
N ILE A 134 -5.19 -4.46 13.68
CA ILE A 134 -3.80 -4.87 13.91
C ILE A 134 -3.34 -4.61 15.36
N ILE A 135 -3.68 -3.45 15.94
CA ILE A 135 -3.30 -3.10 17.31
C ILE A 135 -3.95 -4.04 18.34
N GLU A 136 -5.18 -4.45 18.09
CA GLU A 136 -5.96 -5.31 19.00
C GLU A 136 -5.58 -6.80 18.89
N LEU A 137 -4.81 -7.21 17.86
CA LEU A 137 -4.30 -8.59 17.78
C LEU A 137 -3.36 -8.90 18.94
N GLU A 138 -3.41 -10.14 19.43
CA GLU A 138 -2.35 -10.64 20.27
C GLU A 138 -1.00 -10.60 19.52
N THR A 139 0.09 -10.34 20.23
CA THR A 139 1.40 -10.14 19.59
C THR A 139 1.83 -11.34 18.75
N ARG A 140 1.57 -12.56 19.21
CA ARG A 140 1.90 -13.78 18.47
C ARG A 140 1.05 -13.91 17.20
N ASP A 141 -0.25 -13.62 17.28
CA ASP A 141 -1.14 -13.66 16.14
C ASP A 141 -0.75 -12.64 15.06
N LEU A 142 -0.28 -11.46 15.48
CA LEU A 142 0.27 -10.46 14.56
C LEU A 142 1.54 -10.98 13.87
N LEU A 143 2.48 -11.54 14.63
CA LEU A 143 3.74 -12.05 14.09
C LEU A 143 3.55 -13.25 13.16
N ASP A 144 2.53 -14.06 13.38
CA ASP A 144 2.20 -15.19 12.48
C ASP A 144 1.59 -14.75 11.15
N LYS A 145 1.16 -13.48 11.06
CA LYS A 145 0.70 -12.87 9.81
C LYS A 145 1.82 -12.19 9.01
N LEU A 146 3.04 -12.13 9.55
CA LEU A 146 4.19 -11.46 8.94
C LEU A 146 5.22 -12.47 8.43
N SER A 147 5.82 -12.16 7.28
CA SER A 147 7.01 -12.85 6.80
C SER A 147 8.27 -12.19 7.36
N PHE A 148 9.18 -13.02 7.85
CA PHE A 148 10.49 -12.59 8.36
C PHE A 148 11.63 -12.92 7.40
N SER A 149 11.34 -13.48 6.22
CA SER A 149 12.32 -13.99 5.25
C SER A 149 13.39 -12.98 4.81
N TYR A 150 13.16 -11.68 5.00
CA TYR A 150 14.12 -10.63 4.65
C TYR A 150 14.92 -10.08 5.82
N ILE A 151 14.59 -10.45 7.04
CA ILE A 151 15.15 -9.85 8.25
C ILE A 151 15.44 -10.88 9.35
N ASP A 152 15.29 -12.17 9.09
CA ASP A 152 15.46 -13.23 10.06
C ASP A 152 16.93 -13.42 10.54
N ASP A 153 17.89 -12.90 9.77
CA ASP A 153 19.30 -12.79 10.15
C ASP A 153 19.60 -11.61 11.09
N VAL A 154 18.68 -10.65 11.21
CA VAL A 154 18.85 -9.44 12.03
C VAL A 154 17.95 -9.44 13.26
N ILE A 155 16.71 -9.94 13.13
CA ILE A 155 15.72 -9.95 14.21
C ILE A 155 14.92 -11.26 14.20
N THR A 156 14.88 -11.93 15.34
CA THR A 156 14.05 -13.11 15.54
C THR A 156 12.59 -12.74 15.84
N LYS A 157 11.66 -13.65 15.61
CA LYS A 157 10.25 -13.47 16.01
C LYS A 157 10.09 -13.18 17.51
N ASP A 158 10.94 -13.75 18.36
CA ASP A 158 10.89 -13.53 19.81
C ASP A 158 11.37 -12.14 20.21
N GLU A 159 12.39 -11.61 19.53
CA GLU A 159 12.83 -10.22 19.72
C GLU A 159 11.77 -9.24 19.22
N ALA A 160 11.18 -9.50 18.05
CA ALA A 160 10.08 -8.71 17.51
C ALA A 160 8.87 -8.72 18.46
N ALA A 161 8.55 -9.87 19.09
CA ALA A 161 7.49 -9.96 20.09
C ALA A 161 7.74 -9.03 21.28
N LYS A 162 8.96 -9.06 21.83
CA LYS A 162 9.33 -8.17 22.96
C LYS A 162 9.21 -6.69 22.59
N ILE A 163 9.63 -6.31 21.37
CA ILE A 163 9.51 -4.92 20.90
C ILE A 163 8.05 -4.50 20.79
N ILE A 164 7.20 -5.35 20.21
CA ILE A 164 5.77 -5.06 20.04
C ILE A 164 5.08 -4.96 21.40
N ASP A 165 5.33 -5.91 22.31
CA ASP A 165 4.75 -5.89 23.65
C ASP A 165 5.16 -4.62 24.42
N GLN A 166 6.42 -4.23 24.35
CA GLN A 166 6.89 -2.97 24.91
C GLN A 166 6.16 -1.75 24.33
N LYS A 167 5.93 -1.73 23.03
CA LYS A 167 5.18 -0.63 22.37
C LYS A 167 3.72 -0.62 22.79
N LYS A 168 3.10 -1.80 22.92
CA LYS A 168 1.70 -1.91 23.34
C LYS A 168 1.45 -1.37 24.75
N THR A 169 2.41 -1.46 25.67
CA THR A 169 2.27 -0.87 27.01
C THR A 169 2.14 0.65 26.99
N ASN A 170 2.58 1.31 25.93
CA ASN A 170 2.50 2.76 25.77
C ASN A 170 1.27 3.23 24.95
N LEU A 171 0.39 2.30 24.57
CA LEU A 171 -0.85 2.68 23.90
C LEU A 171 -1.80 3.37 24.89
N PRO A 172 -2.61 4.35 24.44
CA PRO A 172 -3.68 4.91 25.25
C PRO A 172 -4.62 3.80 25.75
N SER A 173 -5.09 3.93 26.98
CA SER A 173 -6.07 3.00 27.55
C SER A 173 -7.41 2.99 26.78
N ASN A 174 -7.73 4.10 26.12
CA ASN A 174 -8.84 4.22 25.20
C ASN A 174 -8.32 4.48 23.78
N LEU A 175 -8.40 3.47 22.91
CA LEU A 175 -7.97 3.59 21.50
C LEU A 175 -8.85 4.57 20.69
N ASP A 176 -10.04 4.90 21.16
CA ASP A 176 -10.89 5.89 20.47
C ASP A 176 -10.30 7.30 20.55
N ASP A 177 -9.44 7.57 21.53
CA ASP A 177 -8.70 8.84 21.63
C ASP A 177 -7.74 9.03 20.45
N LEU A 178 -7.27 7.94 19.82
CA LEU A 178 -6.46 7.99 18.62
C LEU A 178 -7.22 8.54 17.40
N ASN A 179 -8.54 8.38 17.35
CA ASN A 179 -9.36 8.91 16.26
C ASN A 179 -9.37 10.45 16.25
N SER A 180 -9.17 11.09 17.39
CA SER A 180 -9.09 12.54 17.55
C SER A 180 -7.65 13.08 17.39
N THR A 181 -6.66 12.20 17.30
CA THR A 181 -5.25 12.59 17.17
C THR A 181 -4.97 13.08 15.77
N ILE A 182 -4.52 14.31 15.65
CA ILE A 182 -4.06 14.88 14.38
C ILE A 182 -2.64 14.40 14.13
N PHE A 183 -2.47 13.58 13.09
CA PHE A 183 -1.14 13.18 12.64
C PHE A 183 -0.52 14.29 11.79
N PRO A 184 0.78 14.62 11.99
CA PRO A 184 1.48 15.58 11.13
C PRO A 184 1.44 15.09 9.67
N ALA A 185 1.09 16.00 8.77
CA ALA A 185 1.03 15.72 7.34
C ALA A 185 1.70 16.84 6.55
N TYR A 186 2.19 16.52 5.36
CA TYR A 186 2.70 17.47 4.40
C TYR A 186 1.99 17.30 3.05
N THR A 187 1.98 18.35 2.25
CA THR A 187 1.50 18.28 0.87
C THR A 187 2.65 18.28 -0.14
N THR A 188 2.51 17.51 -1.21
CA THR A 188 3.42 17.54 -2.37
C THR A 188 2.85 18.34 -3.54
N ALA A 189 1.65 18.89 -3.40
CA ALA A 189 0.88 19.49 -4.51
C ALA A 189 1.61 20.63 -5.22
N ALA A 190 2.48 21.36 -4.52
CA ALA A 190 3.20 22.51 -5.06
C ALA A 190 4.62 22.20 -5.54
N GLY A 191 5.15 20.99 -5.31
CA GLY A 191 6.59 20.74 -5.32
C GLY A 191 7.11 19.84 -6.44
N TRP A 192 6.51 19.83 -7.62
CA TRP A 192 6.99 19.00 -8.74
C TRP A 192 8.01 19.73 -9.61
N LEU A 193 9.10 19.06 -10.03
CA LEU A 193 10.20 19.69 -10.77
C LEU A 193 9.79 20.26 -12.14
N GLY A 194 8.78 19.69 -12.79
CA GLY A 194 8.26 20.21 -14.06
C GLY A 194 7.40 21.46 -13.95
N TYR A 195 7.15 21.98 -12.74
CA TYR A 195 6.38 23.21 -12.56
C TYR A 195 7.23 24.45 -12.74
N SER A 196 6.63 25.53 -13.30
CA SER A 196 7.27 26.85 -13.27
C SER A 196 7.24 27.43 -11.86
N ASP A 197 8.12 28.39 -11.59
CA ASP A 197 8.22 29.06 -10.29
C ASP A 197 6.93 29.80 -9.94
N GLU A 198 6.25 30.41 -10.92
CA GLU A 198 4.97 31.07 -10.73
C GLU A 198 3.89 30.06 -10.33
N LYS A 199 3.86 28.88 -10.99
CA LYS A 199 2.93 27.81 -10.64
C LYS A 199 3.19 27.30 -9.24
N MET A 200 4.47 27.07 -8.85
CA MET A 200 4.84 26.64 -7.50
C MET A 200 4.40 27.65 -6.45
N LYS A 201 4.71 28.96 -6.64
CA LYS A 201 4.31 30.03 -5.72
C LYS A 201 2.80 30.06 -5.53
N ARG A 202 2.04 30.09 -6.62
CA ARG A 202 0.58 30.08 -6.57
C ARG A 202 0.02 28.88 -5.82
N LEU A 203 0.54 27.67 -6.09
CA LEU A 203 0.08 26.45 -5.41
C LEU A 203 0.46 26.43 -3.94
N VAL A 204 1.61 26.98 -3.54
CA VAL A 204 1.98 27.16 -2.14
C VAL A 204 0.99 28.10 -1.45
N GLU A 205 0.71 29.26 -2.02
CA GLU A 205 -0.25 30.23 -1.47
C GLU A 205 -1.66 29.65 -1.33
N GLU A 206 -2.15 28.93 -2.36
CA GLU A 206 -3.43 28.21 -2.31
C GLU A 206 -3.48 27.18 -1.18
N ASN A 207 -2.41 26.42 -0.97
CA ASN A 207 -2.37 25.40 0.07
C ASN A 207 -2.20 26.02 1.48
N LEU A 208 -1.42 27.10 1.62
CA LEU A 208 -1.36 27.87 2.85
C LEU A 208 -2.74 28.39 3.26
N SER A 209 -3.53 28.92 2.31
CA SER A 209 -4.88 29.39 2.58
C SER A 209 -5.85 28.27 3.03
N LYS A 210 -5.54 27.01 2.72
CA LYS A 210 -6.26 25.83 3.18
C LYS A 210 -5.74 25.26 4.51
N GLY A 211 -4.74 25.92 5.14
CA GLY A 211 -4.18 25.52 6.42
C GLY A 211 -3.00 24.56 6.35
N TRP A 212 -2.47 24.26 5.16
CA TRP A 212 -1.25 23.46 5.04
C TRP A 212 -0.04 24.26 5.51
N THR A 213 0.81 23.67 6.38
CA THR A 213 1.99 24.31 6.93
C THR A 213 3.30 23.62 6.55
N HIS A 214 3.19 22.40 6.01
CA HIS A 214 4.35 21.58 5.63
C HIS A 214 4.26 21.19 4.18
N PHE A 215 5.33 21.41 3.44
CA PHE A 215 5.42 21.15 2.00
C PHE A 215 6.62 20.27 1.70
N LYS A 216 6.45 19.33 0.78
CA LYS A 216 7.55 18.55 0.20
C LYS A 216 7.80 19.03 -1.21
N MET A 217 9.03 19.50 -1.46
CA MET A 217 9.49 19.93 -2.78
C MET A 217 10.40 18.86 -3.38
N LYS A 218 10.33 18.67 -4.69
CA LYS A 218 11.25 17.83 -5.44
C LYS A 218 12.46 18.64 -5.86
N VAL A 219 13.65 18.07 -5.66
CA VAL A 219 14.96 18.65 -5.94
C VAL A 219 15.86 17.62 -6.62
N GLY A 220 17.04 18.00 -7.10
CA GLY A 220 18.08 17.10 -7.59
C GLY A 220 18.26 17.08 -9.10
N GLN A 221 17.60 17.96 -9.84
CA GLN A 221 17.79 18.09 -11.30
C GLN A 221 18.77 19.22 -11.64
N ASP A 222 18.71 20.35 -10.94
CA ASP A 222 19.50 21.54 -11.18
C ASP A 222 19.84 22.19 -9.83
N ILE A 223 21.11 22.12 -9.44
CA ILE A 223 21.56 22.60 -8.13
C ILE A 223 21.40 24.11 -7.96
N GLU A 224 21.57 24.90 -9.01
CA GLU A 224 21.42 26.36 -8.96
C GLU A 224 19.97 26.78 -8.72
N ARG A 225 19.02 25.95 -9.18
CA ARG A 225 17.59 26.16 -8.98
C ARG A 225 17.11 25.60 -7.63
N ASP A 226 17.81 24.62 -7.09
CA ASP A 226 17.42 23.95 -5.84
C ASP A 226 17.82 24.74 -4.59
N ILE A 227 18.72 25.75 -4.74
CA ILE A 227 19.22 26.66 -3.69
C ILE A 227 18.41 27.95 -3.67
#